data_648a2f8c4672745423f0cf5b4d142b4f
#
_entry.id   648a2f8c4672745423f0cf5b4d142b4f
#
_cell.length_a   1.000
_cell.length_b   1.000
_cell.length_c   1.000
_cell.angle_alpha   90.00
_cell.angle_beta   90.00
_cell.angle_gamma   90.00
#
_symmetry.space_group_name_H-M   'P 1'
#
loop_
_entity.id
_entity.type
_entity.pdbx_description
1 polymer ?
#
loop_
_entity_poly.entity_id
_entity_poly.type
_entity_poly.pdbx_seq_one_letter_code
_entity_poly.pdbx_strand_id
1 'polypeptide(L)'
;SASLVGSEMCIRDRFNSISAGIGNLVAECDTQKTARVFYELFSVRFFLISIMSFGVYIIATPFIVLWVGAEYLLPNSILLLITLIMFFNALRTSVESFLIAHGMFQDVWYPLFEAFLNIGLSVLLGLYFGLNGVLSGILISLIGTITWKPYFLFRIVLKLSLWRYILVFIKHISAMFVAACISMYCISLMSFDPQQSFADLLLYMIVAISVFTGLVCLFLYLIAPEFKMFINRISNINRNFCR
;
A
#
# COMPACT_ATOMS: atom_id res chain seq x y z
N SER A 1 1.80 -16.81 -27.00
CA SER A 1 0.71 -16.73 -25.99
C SER A 1 0.91 -17.66 -24.78
N ALA A 2 1.67 -18.78 -24.92
CA ALA A 2 1.90 -19.72 -23.79
C ALA A 2 2.81 -19.14 -22.69
N SER A 3 3.73 -18.24 -22.97
CA SER A 3 4.64 -17.62 -21.98
C SER A 3 3.94 -16.61 -21.07
N LEU A 4 2.93 -15.91 -21.55
CA LEU A 4 2.13 -14.97 -20.76
C LEU A 4 1.23 -15.71 -19.74
N VAL A 5 0.62 -16.82 -20.15
CA VAL A 5 -0.18 -17.66 -19.26
C VAL A 5 0.68 -18.27 -18.14
N GLY A 6 1.92 -18.66 -18.45
CA GLY A 6 2.87 -19.19 -17.46
C GLY A 6 3.31 -18.15 -16.42
N SER A 7 3.50 -16.88 -16.82
CA SER A 7 3.88 -15.82 -15.88
C SER A 7 2.74 -15.39 -14.97
N GLU A 8 1.51 -15.31 -15.48
CA GLU A 8 0.32 -15.03 -14.66
C GLU A 8 0.04 -16.17 -13.67
N MET A 9 0.22 -17.42 -14.09
CA MET A 9 0.09 -18.59 -13.22
C MET A 9 1.12 -18.57 -12.08
N CYS A 10 2.38 -18.24 -12.37
CA CYS A 10 3.44 -18.16 -11.37
C CYS A 10 3.23 -17.03 -10.35
N ILE A 11 2.72 -15.88 -10.76
CA ILE A 11 2.38 -14.78 -9.86
C ILE A 11 1.18 -15.17 -8.99
N ARG A 12 0.16 -15.75 -9.57
CA ARG A 12 -1.04 -16.23 -8.88
C ARG A 12 -0.72 -17.32 -7.85
N ASP A 13 0.19 -18.24 -8.18
CA ASP A 13 0.64 -19.29 -7.26
C ASP A 13 1.43 -18.74 -6.06
N ARG A 14 2.21 -17.68 -6.24
CA ARG A 14 2.88 -16.99 -5.13
C ARG A 14 1.90 -16.29 -4.20
N PHE A 15 0.87 -15.66 -4.74
CA PHE A 15 -0.20 -15.10 -3.92
C PHE A 15 -1.04 -16.18 -3.24
N ASN A 16 -1.31 -17.30 -3.90
CA ASN A 16 -1.99 -18.44 -3.33
C ASN A 16 -1.17 -19.11 -2.21
N SER A 17 0.15 -19.14 -2.31
CA SER A 17 1.02 -19.70 -1.26
C SER A 17 0.99 -18.87 0.03
N ILE A 18 0.89 -17.53 -0.07
CA ILE A 18 0.70 -16.66 1.10
C ILE A 18 -0.69 -16.88 1.71
N SER A 19 -1.73 -16.99 0.89
CA SER A 19 -3.10 -17.27 1.35
C SER A 19 -3.21 -18.65 2.01
N ALA A 20 -2.54 -19.67 1.46
CA ALA A 20 -2.46 -21.00 2.05
C ALA A 20 -1.73 -20.98 3.40
N GLY A 21 -0.64 -20.22 3.52
CA GLY A 21 0.08 -20.01 4.77
C GLY A 21 -0.78 -19.35 5.85
N ILE A 22 -1.58 -18.35 5.48
CA ILE A 22 -2.54 -17.71 6.38
C ILE A 22 -3.65 -18.71 6.76
N GLY A 23 -4.15 -19.50 5.81
CA GLY A 23 -5.17 -20.52 6.07
C GLY A 23 -4.71 -21.57 7.09
N ASN A 24 -3.48 -22.07 6.97
CA ASN A 24 -2.90 -23.00 7.94
C ASN A 24 -2.76 -22.34 9.33
N LEU A 25 -2.36 -21.09 9.38
CA LEU A 25 -2.25 -20.33 10.63
C LEU A 25 -3.60 -20.16 11.34
N VAL A 26 -4.66 -19.92 10.57
CA VAL A 26 -6.04 -19.80 11.08
C VAL A 26 -6.54 -21.15 11.60
N ALA A 27 -6.17 -22.25 10.95
CA ALA A 27 -6.54 -23.62 11.38
C ALA A 27 -5.92 -24.01 12.74
N GLU A 28 -4.80 -23.39 13.16
CA GLU A 28 -4.22 -23.56 14.48
C GLU A 28 -5.05 -22.93 15.63
N CYS A 29 -6.07 -22.13 15.32
CA CYS A 29 -6.96 -21.45 16.28
C CYS A 29 -6.26 -20.55 17.32
N ASP A 30 -4.99 -20.17 17.11
CA ASP A 30 -4.24 -19.25 17.97
C ASP A 30 -4.41 -17.80 17.47
N THR A 31 -5.35 -17.09 18.09
CA THR A 31 -5.66 -15.71 17.73
C THR A 31 -4.51 -14.73 17.95
N GLN A 32 -3.66 -14.98 18.98
CA GLN A 32 -2.51 -14.11 19.27
C GLN A 32 -1.39 -14.32 18.24
N LYS A 33 -1.15 -15.55 17.84
CA LYS A 33 -0.18 -15.90 16.79
C LYS A 33 -0.66 -15.32 15.45
N THR A 34 -1.95 -15.50 15.12
CA THR A 34 -2.57 -14.92 13.92
C THR A 34 -2.43 -13.39 13.88
N ALA A 35 -2.71 -12.70 14.98
CA ALA A 35 -2.55 -11.25 15.05
C ALA A 35 -1.08 -10.81 14.89
N ARG A 36 -0.13 -11.53 15.47
CA ARG A 36 1.31 -11.23 15.32
C ARG A 36 1.73 -11.33 13.85
N VAL A 37 1.37 -12.43 13.18
CA VAL A 37 1.68 -12.61 11.76
C VAL A 37 0.96 -11.57 10.89
N PHE A 38 -0.27 -11.20 11.26
CA PHE A 38 -0.96 -10.10 10.59
C PHE A 38 -0.15 -8.80 10.62
N TYR A 39 0.33 -8.38 11.79
CA TYR A 39 1.10 -7.14 11.92
C TYR A 39 2.46 -7.20 11.20
N GLU A 40 3.13 -8.35 11.22
CA GLU A 40 4.36 -8.56 10.43
C GLU A 40 4.10 -8.38 8.93
N LEU A 41 3.10 -9.09 8.38
CA LEU A 41 2.74 -9.00 6.97
C LEU A 41 2.19 -7.62 6.58
N PHE A 42 1.41 -7.00 7.45
CA PHE A 42 0.92 -5.64 7.25
C PHE A 42 2.07 -4.65 7.12
N SER A 43 3.06 -4.72 8.01
CA SER A 43 4.21 -3.82 7.98
C SER A 43 5.05 -3.97 6.71
N VAL A 44 5.25 -5.20 6.25
CA VAL A 44 5.98 -5.48 4.99
C VAL A 44 5.20 -4.98 3.77
N ARG A 45 3.91 -5.28 3.70
CA ARG A 45 3.07 -4.79 2.61
C ARG A 45 3.00 -3.28 2.60
N PHE A 46 2.85 -2.65 3.77
CA PHE A 46 2.87 -1.20 3.91
C PHE A 46 4.16 -0.60 3.35
N PHE A 47 5.31 -1.17 3.72
CA PHE A 47 6.62 -0.76 3.21
C PHE A 47 6.69 -0.81 1.68
N LEU A 48 6.30 -1.94 1.07
CA LEU A 48 6.32 -2.12 -0.38
C LEU A 48 5.36 -1.16 -1.11
N ILE A 49 4.13 -1.03 -0.60
CA ILE A 49 3.11 -0.15 -1.18
C ILE A 49 3.55 1.32 -1.08
N SER A 50 4.20 1.72 0.03
CA SER A 50 4.74 3.07 0.20
C SER A 50 5.78 3.41 -0.86
N ILE A 51 6.70 2.48 -1.14
CA ILE A 51 7.73 2.67 -2.17
C ILE A 51 7.09 2.80 -3.56
N MET A 52 6.15 1.91 -3.88
CA MET A 52 5.46 1.95 -5.18
C MET A 52 4.67 3.25 -5.36
N SER A 53 3.91 3.67 -4.34
CA SER A 53 3.10 4.88 -4.41
C SER A 53 3.96 6.14 -4.50
N PHE A 54 5.04 6.24 -3.72
CA PHE A 54 5.98 7.35 -3.81
C PHE A 54 6.66 7.38 -5.18
N GLY A 55 7.08 6.22 -5.70
CA GLY A 55 7.67 6.11 -7.03
C GLY A 55 6.72 6.61 -8.13
N VAL A 56 5.48 6.16 -8.12
CA VAL A 56 4.46 6.63 -9.08
C VAL A 56 4.28 8.15 -8.98
N TYR A 57 4.13 8.69 -7.77
CA TYR A 57 3.93 10.12 -7.56
C TYR A 57 5.07 10.98 -8.12
N ILE A 58 6.33 10.57 -7.88
CA ILE A 58 7.52 11.32 -8.31
C ILE A 58 7.79 11.20 -9.80
N ILE A 59 7.53 10.01 -10.39
CA ILE A 59 7.93 9.69 -11.76
C ILE A 59 6.87 10.11 -12.77
N ALA A 60 5.59 10.09 -12.40
CA ALA A 60 4.50 10.28 -13.36
C ALA A 60 4.60 11.60 -14.14
N THR A 61 4.85 12.72 -13.46
CA THR A 61 4.95 14.03 -14.11
C THR A 61 6.11 14.10 -15.13
N PRO A 62 7.38 13.85 -14.76
CA PRO A 62 8.48 13.93 -15.72
C PRO A 62 8.37 12.86 -16.82
N PHE A 63 7.83 11.69 -16.54
CA PHE A 63 7.59 10.66 -17.52
C PHE A 63 6.59 11.09 -18.59
N ILE A 64 5.45 11.68 -18.18
CA ILE A 64 4.43 12.18 -19.12
C ILE A 64 5.00 13.28 -20.02
N VAL A 65 5.78 14.21 -19.45
CA VAL A 65 6.41 15.29 -20.22
C VAL A 65 7.33 14.74 -21.29
N LEU A 66 8.18 13.75 -20.97
CA LEU A 66 9.11 13.15 -21.90
C LEU A 66 8.44 12.27 -22.98
N TRP A 67 7.36 11.57 -22.60
CA TRP A 67 6.76 10.58 -23.49
C TRP A 67 5.67 11.15 -24.40
N VAL A 68 4.77 11.96 -23.84
CA VAL A 68 3.55 12.43 -24.54
C VAL A 68 3.59 13.94 -24.74
N GLY A 69 4.28 14.67 -23.85
CA GLY A 69 4.38 16.13 -23.88
C GLY A 69 3.71 16.82 -22.71
N ALA A 70 4.14 18.05 -22.46
CA ALA A 70 3.65 18.86 -21.34
C ALA A 70 2.15 19.23 -21.44
N GLU A 71 1.57 19.18 -22.63
CA GLU A 71 0.16 19.47 -22.89
C GLU A 71 -0.81 18.49 -22.22
N TYR A 72 -0.33 17.26 -21.93
CA TYR A 72 -1.11 16.17 -21.34
C TYR A 72 -0.96 16.08 -19.81
N LEU A 73 -0.28 17.05 -19.20
CA LEU A 73 -0.13 17.07 -17.74
C LEU A 73 -1.46 17.33 -17.04
N LEU A 74 -1.80 16.43 -16.14
CA LEU A 74 -2.90 16.64 -15.21
C LEU A 74 -2.44 17.51 -14.02
N PRO A 75 -3.34 18.27 -13.41
CA PRO A 75 -3.06 18.97 -12.17
C PRO A 75 -2.48 18.06 -11.09
N ASN A 76 -1.50 18.54 -10.32
CA ASN A 76 -0.87 17.77 -9.25
C ASN A 76 -1.86 17.21 -8.23
N SER A 77 -3.01 17.89 -8.02
CA SER A 77 -4.09 17.39 -7.17
C SER A 77 -4.68 16.08 -7.65
N ILE A 78 -4.85 15.92 -8.97
CA ILE A 78 -5.36 14.68 -9.57
C ILE A 78 -4.35 13.54 -9.41
N LEU A 79 -3.07 13.81 -9.68
CA LEU A 79 -2.01 12.83 -9.50
C LEU A 79 -1.92 12.36 -8.04
N LEU A 80 -2.00 13.30 -7.09
CA LEU A 80 -2.02 12.98 -5.66
C LEU A 80 -3.23 12.10 -5.30
N LEU A 81 -4.43 12.44 -5.76
CA LEU A 81 -5.64 11.64 -5.50
C LEU A 81 -5.53 10.23 -6.07
N ILE A 82 -5.06 10.08 -7.31
CA ILE A 82 -4.85 8.77 -7.93
C ILE A 82 -3.85 7.94 -7.11
N THR A 83 -2.74 8.55 -6.69
CA THR A 83 -1.72 7.87 -5.89
C THR A 83 -2.25 7.46 -4.52
N LEU A 84 -3.04 8.29 -3.86
CA LEU A 84 -3.69 7.96 -2.59
C LEU A 84 -4.71 6.82 -2.75
N ILE A 85 -5.53 6.85 -3.80
CA ILE A 85 -6.47 5.77 -4.11
C ILE A 85 -5.72 4.45 -4.32
N MET A 86 -4.64 4.47 -5.11
CA MET A 86 -3.80 3.30 -5.35
C MET A 86 -3.20 2.78 -4.04
N PHE A 87 -2.63 3.65 -3.21
CA PHE A 87 -2.04 3.31 -1.91
C PHE A 87 -3.05 2.65 -0.98
N PHE A 88 -4.18 3.30 -0.75
CA PHE A 88 -5.20 2.79 0.17
C PHE A 88 -5.88 1.52 -0.34
N ASN A 89 -6.11 1.42 -1.65
CA ASN A 89 -6.69 0.21 -2.25
C ASN A 89 -5.75 -1.00 -2.10
N ALA A 90 -4.45 -0.80 -2.35
CA ALA A 90 -3.45 -1.85 -2.15
C ALA A 90 -3.31 -2.25 -0.66
N LEU A 91 -3.41 -1.28 0.26
CA LEU A 91 -3.32 -1.54 1.69
C LEU A 91 -4.52 -2.34 2.23
N ARG A 92 -5.72 -2.10 1.69
CA ARG A 92 -6.95 -2.82 2.02
C ARG A 92 -6.81 -4.34 1.85
N THR A 93 -6.11 -4.78 0.81
CA THR A 93 -5.93 -6.20 0.50
C THR A 93 -5.24 -6.99 1.63
N SER A 94 -4.49 -6.30 2.50
CA SER A 94 -3.86 -6.93 3.67
C SER A 94 -4.89 -7.48 4.66
N VAL A 95 -5.93 -6.71 4.95
CA VAL A 95 -7.01 -7.10 5.85
C VAL A 95 -7.91 -8.14 5.19
N GLU A 96 -8.21 -7.94 3.90
CA GLU A 96 -9.06 -8.86 3.12
C GLU A 96 -8.49 -10.28 3.06
N SER A 97 -7.17 -10.43 2.90
CA SER A 97 -6.52 -11.74 2.86
C SER A 97 -6.77 -12.55 4.15
N PHE A 98 -6.81 -11.87 5.32
CA PHE A 98 -7.10 -12.53 6.59
C PHE A 98 -8.58 -12.82 6.78
N LEU A 99 -9.49 -11.95 6.32
CA LEU A 99 -10.94 -12.19 6.36
C LEU A 99 -11.32 -13.40 5.50
N ILE A 100 -10.76 -13.49 4.29
CA ILE A 100 -10.98 -14.62 3.39
C ILE A 100 -10.45 -15.93 4.02
N ALA A 101 -9.26 -15.90 4.63
CA ALA A 101 -8.68 -17.06 5.29
C ALA A 101 -9.52 -17.58 6.48
N HIS A 102 -10.27 -16.69 7.15
CA HIS A 102 -11.23 -17.08 8.19
C HIS A 102 -12.59 -17.52 7.64
N GLY A 103 -12.76 -17.66 6.32
CA GLY A 103 -14.02 -18.08 5.70
C GLY A 103 -15.14 -17.05 5.80
N MET A 104 -14.81 -15.78 6.08
CA MET A 104 -15.78 -14.71 6.24
C MET A 104 -16.22 -14.17 4.87
N PHE A 105 -16.95 -15.00 4.11
CA PHE A 105 -17.53 -14.63 2.82
C PHE A 105 -18.89 -13.94 2.95
N GLN A 106 -19.41 -13.79 4.17
CA GLN A 106 -20.75 -13.23 4.41
C GLN A 106 -20.83 -11.71 4.27
N ASP A 107 -19.70 -11.05 4.07
CA ASP A 107 -19.61 -9.60 3.93
C ASP A 107 -20.00 -9.11 2.52
N VAL A 108 -21.08 -9.68 1.95
CA VAL A 108 -21.58 -9.31 0.60
C VAL A 108 -22.25 -7.93 0.62
N TRP A 109 -22.89 -7.59 1.72
CA TRP A 109 -23.63 -6.32 1.84
C TRP A 109 -22.73 -5.09 1.86
N TYR A 110 -21.53 -5.25 2.45
CA TYR A 110 -20.62 -4.12 2.57
C TYR A 110 -20.02 -3.65 1.22
N PRO A 111 -19.53 -4.52 0.34
CA PRO A 111 -19.12 -4.11 -1.01
C PRO A 111 -20.23 -3.46 -1.82
N LEU A 112 -21.47 -3.91 -1.66
CA LEU A 112 -22.63 -3.25 -2.29
C LEU A 112 -22.85 -1.83 -1.74
N PHE A 113 -22.81 -1.68 -0.42
CA PHE A 113 -22.93 -0.38 0.22
C PHE A 113 -21.76 0.56 -0.18
N GLU A 114 -20.54 0.04 -0.22
CA GLU A 114 -19.35 0.76 -0.73
C GLU A 114 -19.57 1.23 -2.16
N ALA A 115 -20.10 0.37 -3.05
CA ALA A 115 -20.36 0.72 -4.44
C ALA A 115 -21.39 1.84 -4.56
N PHE A 116 -22.49 1.78 -3.80
CA PHE A 116 -23.49 2.85 -3.76
C PHE A 116 -22.92 4.16 -3.23
N LEU A 117 -22.14 4.13 -2.15
CA LEU A 117 -21.47 5.32 -1.63
C LEU A 117 -20.48 5.89 -2.64
N ASN A 118 -19.71 5.03 -3.30
CA ASN A 118 -18.73 5.44 -4.30
C ASN A 118 -19.42 6.16 -5.46
N ILE A 119 -20.45 5.55 -6.06
CA ILE A 119 -21.21 6.17 -7.16
C ILE A 119 -21.87 7.48 -6.69
N GLY A 120 -22.56 7.46 -5.56
CA GLY A 120 -23.24 8.65 -5.04
C GLY A 120 -22.31 9.81 -4.77
N LEU A 121 -21.21 9.58 -4.04
CA LEU A 121 -20.22 10.60 -3.73
C LEU A 121 -19.46 11.08 -4.97
N SER A 122 -19.09 10.16 -5.87
CA SER A 122 -18.37 10.52 -7.10
C SER A 122 -19.23 11.38 -8.02
N VAL A 123 -20.51 11.08 -8.17
CA VAL A 123 -21.43 11.90 -8.97
C VAL A 123 -21.66 13.24 -8.29
N LEU A 124 -21.98 13.25 -7.01
CA LEU A 124 -22.28 14.47 -6.27
C LEU A 124 -21.09 15.42 -6.24
N LEU A 125 -19.90 14.95 -5.86
CA LEU A 125 -18.68 15.78 -5.84
C LEU A 125 -18.19 16.09 -7.25
N GLY A 126 -18.41 15.19 -8.21
CA GLY A 126 -18.05 15.41 -9.62
C GLY A 126 -18.80 16.57 -10.25
N LEU A 127 -20.07 16.79 -9.90
CA LEU A 127 -20.86 17.94 -10.37
C LEU A 127 -20.30 19.28 -9.90
N TYR A 128 -19.69 19.35 -8.70
CA TYR A 128 -19.16 20.59 -8.12
C TYR A 128 -17.68 20.83 -8.44
N PHE A 129 -16.87 19.76 -8.45
CA PHE A 129 -15.40 19.85 -8.52
C PHE A 129 -14.80 19.14 -9.75
N GLY A 130 -15.66 18.69 -10.70
CA GLY A 130 -15.20 17.98 -11.89
C GLY A 130 -14.43 16.69 -11.53
N LEU A 131 -13.33 16.41 -12.24
CA LEU A 131 -12.54 15.19 -12.07
C LEU A 131 -11.95 15.06 -10.66
N ASN A 132 -11.51 16.15 -10.04
CA ASN A 132 -11.06 16.14 -8.65
C ASN A 132 -12.17 15.67 -7.70
N GLY A 133 -13.41 16.07 -7.95
CA GLY A 133 -14.57 15.65 -7.17
C GLY A 133 -14.85 14.15 -7.31
N VAL A 134 -14.82 13.63 -8.52
CA VAL A 134 -15.00 12.18 -8.77
C VAL A 134 -13.96 11.37 -7.99
N LEU A 135 -12.68 11.70 -8.12
CA LEU A 135 -11.60 11.00 -7.43
C LEU A 135 -11.69 11.13 -5.90
N SER A 136 -12.09 12.31 -5.41
CA SER A 136 -12.32 12.51 -3.97
C SER A 136 -13.47 11.64 -3.45
N GLY A 137 -14.53 11.45 -4.24
CA GLY A 137 -15.64 10.55 -3.91
C GLY A 137 -15.19 9.10 -3.76
N ILE A 138 -14.35 8.63 -4.71
CA ILE A 138 -13.71 7.30 -4.65
C ILE A 138 -12.86 7.17 -3.38
N LEU A 139 -12.03 8.17 -3.08
CA LEU A 139 -11.14 8.15 -1.92
C LEU A 139 -11.93 8.10 -0.59
N ILE A 140 -13.00 8.89 -0.47
CA ILE A 140 -13.84 8.92 0.73
C ILE A 140 -14.54 7.56 0.94
N SER A 141 -15.10 6.95 -0.11
CA SER A 141 -15.71 5.62 -0.01
C SER A 141 -14.70 4.56 0.42
N LEU A 142 -13.47 4.65 -0.09
CA LEU A 142 -12.38 3.73 0.25
C LEU A 142 -11.92 3.88 1.71
N ILE A 143 -11.87 5.10 2.26
CA ILE A 143 -11.58 5.35 3.67
C ILE A 143 -12.61 4.66 4.58
N GLY A 144 -13.88 4.66 4.19
CA GLY A 144 -14.93 3.90 4.87
C GLY A 144 -14.60 2.41 4.98
N THR A 145 -14.15 1.80 3.89
CA THR A 145 -13.75 0.38 3.85
C THR A 145 -12.53 0.10 4.72
N ILE A 146 -11.53 0.96 4.66
CA ILE A 146 -10.30 0.80 5.45
C ILE A 146 -10.57 0.92 6.95
N THR A 147 -11.63 1.58 7.34
CA THR A 147 -12.04 1.68 8.75
C THR A 147 -12.88 0.48 9.18
N TRP A 148 -13.82 0.07 8.35
CA TRP A 148 -14.77 -1.01 8.67
C TRP A 148 -14.16 -2.41 8.67
N LYS A 149 -13.38 -2.77 7.64
CA LYS A 149 -12.82 -4.12 7.52
C LYS A 149 -11.88 -4.50 8.66
N PRO A 150 -10.94 -3.66 9.14
CA PRO A 150 -10.16 -3.94 10.33
C PRO A 150 -11.02 -4.03 11.59
N TYR A 151 -12.06 -3.20 11.72
CA TYR A 151 -12.99 -3.31 12.83
C TYR A 151 -13.62 -4.70 12.87
N PHE A 152 -14.12 -5.19 11.73
CA PHE A 152 -14.71 -6.51 11.59
C PHE A 152 -13.69 -7.62 11.92
N LEU A 153 -12.48 -7.56 11.36
CA LEU A 153 -11.42 -8.54 11.61
C LEU A 153 -11.04 -8.59 13.10
N PHE A 154 -10.73 -7.45 13.71
CA PHE A 154 -10.20 -7.43 15.08
C PHE A 154 -11.27 -7.65 16.15
N ARG A 155 -12.46 -7.05 15.99
CA ARG A 155 -13.52 -7.13 17.00
C ARG A 155 -14.36 -8.39 16.91
N ILE A 156 -14.71 -8.81 15.70
CA ILE A 156 -15.65 -9.91 15.47
C ILE A 156 -14.90 -11.24 15.31
N VAL A 157 -13.87 -11.26 14.45
CA VAL A 157 -13.16 -12.49 14.12
C VAL A 157 -12.11 -12.85 15.18
N LEU A 158 -11.16 -11.95 15.43
CA LEU A 158 -10.05 -12.22 16.36
C LEU A 158 -10.40 -11.94 17.81
N LYS A 159 -11.48 -11.21 18.09
CA LYS A 159 -11.90 -10.77 19.44
C LYS A 159 -10.80 -10.02 20.20
N LEU A 160 -10.00 -9.23 19.49
CA LEU A 160 -8.89 -8.43 20.00
C LEU A 160 -9.20 -6.94 19.97
N SER A 161 -8.40 -6.14 20.66
CA SER A 161 -8.54 -4.69 20.67
C SER A 161 -8.16 -4.06 19.33
N LEU A 162 -9.07 -3.28 18.74
CA LEU A 162 -8.82 -2.49 17.52
C LEU A 162 -7.78 -1.37 17.75
N TRP A 163 -7.63 -0.90 19.00
CA TRP A 163 -6.77 0.22 19.35
C TRP A 163 -5.30 -0.01 18.95
N ARG A 164 -4.84 -1.24 19.13
CA ARG A 164 -3.48 -1.61 18.71
C ARG A 164 -3.29 -1.47 17.20
N TYR A 165 -4.29 -1.89 16.40
CA TYR A 165 -4.24 -1.71 14.94
C TYR A 165 -4.17 -0.23 14.56
N ILE A 166 -5.01 0.61 15.16
CA ILE A 166 -5.03 2.06 14.91
C ILE A 166 -3.67 2.68 15.23
N LEU A 167 -3.07 2.32 16.36
CA LEU A 167 -1.74 2.83 16.74
C LEU A 167 -0.65 2.39 15.75
N VAL A 168 -0.66 1.12 15.33
CA VAL A 168 0.28 0.61 14.33
C VAL A 168 0.09 1.35 13.00
N PHE A 169 -1.16 1.51 12.57
CA PHE A 169 -1.49 2.23 11.33
C PHE A 169 -1.00 3.68 11.35
N ILE A 170 -1.28 4.43 12.44
CA ILE A 170 -0.83 5.82 12.59
C ILE A 170 0.70 5.91 12.57
N LYS A 171 1.40 5.01 13.27
CA LYS A 171 2.87 4.97 13.27
C LYS A 171 3.44 4.76 11.86
N HIS A 172 2.85 3.86 11.09
CA HIS A 172 3.30 3.58 9.72
C HIS A 172 3.04 4.77 8.79
N ILE A 173 1.85 5.38 8.86
CA ILE A 173 1.51 6.57 8.06
C ILE A 173 2.43 7.75 8.43
N SER A 174 2.69 7.98 9.72
CA SER A 174 3.58 9.07 10.15
C SER A 174 5.02 8.85 9.68
N ALA A 175 5.53 7.62 9.77
CA ALA A 175 6.86 7.26 9.27
C ALA A 175 6.98 7.49 7.76
N MET A 176 5.98 7.06 6.99
CA MET A 176 5.92 7.27 5.54
C MET A 176 5.87 8.76 5.19
N PHE A 177 5.01 9.53 5.88
CA PHE A 177 4.85 10.96 5.61
C PHE A 177 6.15 11.74 5.87
N VAL A 178 6.80 11.50 7.01
CA VAL A 178 8.10 12.12 7.34
C VAL A 178 9.17 11.73 6.32
N ALA A 179 9.24 10.44 5.96
CA ALA A 179 10.18 9.97 4.94
C ALA A 179 9.92 10.63 3.58
N ALA A 180 8.65 10.79 3.18
CA ALA A 180 8.29 11.46 1.93
C ALA A 180 8.70 12.93 1.93
N CYS A 181 8.43 13.67 3.02
CA CYS A 181 8.82 15.08 3.14
C CYS A 181 10.35 15.26 3.07
N ILE A 182 11.12 14.43 3.79
CA ILE A 182 12.57 14.47 3.76
C ILE A 182 13.10 14.11 2.36
N SER A 183 12.55 13.06 1.74
CA SER A 183 12.97 12.65 0.40
C SER A 183 12.70 13.73 -0.63
N MET A 184 11.51 14.35 -0.61
CA MET A 184 11.18 15.46 -1.50
C MET A 184 12.10 16.67 -1.29
N TYR A 185 12.44 16.98 -0.03
CA TYR A 185 13.41 18.02 0.28
C TYR A 185 14.81 17.68 -0.25
N CYS A 186 15.31 16.46 -0.03
CA CYS A 186 16.61 16.02 -0.56
C CYS A 186 16.64 16.09 -2.09
N ILE A 187 15.57 15.68 -2.75
CA ILE A 187 15.46 15.71 -4.22
C ILE A 187 15.45 17.16 -4.72
N SER A 188 14.78 18.09 -4.03
CA SER A 188 14.75 19.50 -4.41
C SER A 188 16.11 20.21 -4.32
N LEU A 189 17.04 19.69 -3.54
CA LEU A 189 18.43 20.16 -3.48
C LEU A 189 19.32 19.68 -4.64
N MET A 190 18.83 18.70 -5.41
CA MET A 190 19.57 18.19 -6.56
C MET A 190 19.32 19.10 -7.76
N SER A 191 20.41 19.55 -8.39
CA SER A 191 20.36 20.36 -9.62
C SER A 191 20.03 19.53 -10.86
N PHE A 192 19.25 18.47 -10.72
CA PHE A 192 18.91 17.54 -11.79
C PHE A 192 17.52 17.87 -12.34
N ASP A 193 17.44 18.06 -13.66
CA ASP A 193 16.16 18.22 -14.34
C ASP A 193 15.75 16.89 -15.01
N PRO A 194 14.80 16.14 -14.43
CA PRO A 194 14.39 14.83 -14.95
C PRO A 194 13.60 14.91 -16.26
N GLN A 195 13.35 16.13 -16.80
CA GLN A 195 12.58 16.34 -18.02
C GLN A 195 13.45 16.51 -19.27
N GLN A 196 14.78 16.47 -19.15
CA GLN A 196 15.69 16.67 -20.30
C GLN A 196 15.92 15.38 -21.10
N SER A 197 16.06 14.24 -20.44
CA SER A 197 16.37 12.97 -21.07
C SER A 197 15.79 11.78 -20.30
N PHE A 198 15.51 10.67 -21.01
CA PHE A 198 15.15 9.40 -20.35
C PHE A 198 16.27 8.87 -19.45
N ALA A 199 17.54 9.14 -19.75
CA ALA A 199 18.66 8.76 -18.88
C ALA A 199 18.62 9.54 -17.56
N ASP A 200 18.35 10.85 -17.62
CA ASP A 200 18.23 11.71 -16.44
C ASP A 200 17.00 11.31 -15.60
N LEU A 201 15.89 10.98 -16.26
CA LEU A 201 14.71 10.44 -15.59
C LEU A 201 15.03 9.14 -14.84
N LEU A 202 15.75 8.19 -15.46
CA LEU A 202 16.14 6.94 -14.80
C LEU A 202 17.05 7.18 -13.60
N LEU A 203 18.04 8.06 -13.74
CA LEU A 203 18.91 8.42 -12.61
C LEU A 203 18.13 9.06 -11.48
N TYR A 204 17.27 10.03 -11.80
CA TYR A 204 16.37 10.68 -10.84
C TYR A 204 15.50 9.66 -10.09
N MET A 205 14.89 8.72 -10.82
CA MET A 205 14.08 7.64 -10.27
C MET A 205 14.87 6.76 -9.29
N ILE A 206 16.07 6.32 -9.69
CA ILE A 206 16.92 5.45 -8.86
C ILE A 206 17.29 6.17 -7.56
N VAL A 207 17.72 7.43 -7.64
CA VAL A 207 18.10 8.21 -6.46
C VAL A 207 16.90 8.47 -5.57
N ALA A 208 15.78 8.94 -6.12
CA ALA A 208 14.58 9.26 -5.37
C ALA A 208 14.01 8.05 -4.61
N ILE A 209 13.89 6.92 -5.32
CA ILE A 209 13.39 5.67 -4.71
C ILE A 209 14.38 5.13 -3.67
N SER A 210 15.70 5.20 -3.93
CA SER A 210 16.71 4.71 -2.97
C SER A 210 16.69 5.52 -1.67
N VAL A 211 16.66 6.84 -1.76
CA VAL A 211 16.56 7.74 -0.59
C VAL A 211 15.28 7.47 0.19
N PHE A 212 14.14 7.44 -0.48
CA PHE A 212 12.86 7.18 0.17
C PHE A 212 12.81 5.80 0.83
N THR A 213 13.26 4.76 0.13
CA THR A 213 13.31 3.37 0.64
C THR A 213 14.19 3.28 1.88
N GLY A 214 15.37 3.91 1.86
CA GLY A 214 16.28 3.95 3.00
C GLY A 214 15.64 4.63 4.21
N LEU A 215 14.98 5.78 4.02
CA LEU A 215 14.32 6.52 5.09
C LEU A 215 13.11 5.77 5.65
N VAL A 216 12.23 5.24 4.80
CA VAL A 216 11.07 4.45 5.27
C VAL A 216 11.53 3.20 6.02
N CYS A 217 12.54 2.49 5.51
CA CYS A 217 13.11 1.33 6.18
C CYS A 217 13.67 1.71 7.56
N LEU A 218 14.42 2.80 7.65
CA LEU A 218 14.98 3.31 8.91
C LEU A 218 13.88 3.68 9.92
N PHE A 219 12.89 4.46 9.49
CA PHE A 219 11.80 4.89 10.39
C PHE A 219 10.92 3.73 10.83
N LEU A 220 10.56 2.80 9.93
CA LEU A 220 9.81 1.62 10.32
C LEU A 220 10.61 0.71 11.26
N TYR A 221 11.91 0.56 11.04
CA TYR A 221 12.77 -0.20 11.95
C TYR A 221 12.84 0.41 13.36
N LEU A 222 12.84 1.75 13.47
CA LEU A 222 12.89 2.45 14.75
C LEU A 222 11.52 2.47 15.48
N ILE A 223 10.41 2.65 14.75
CA ILE A 223 9.11 2.95 15.33
C ILE A 223 8.19 1.72 15.40
N ALA A 224 8.37 0.75 14.47
CA ALA A 224 7.51 -0.42 14.33
C ALA A 224 8.24 -1.72 14.76
N PRO A 225 8.04 -2.20 16.00
CA PRO A 225 8.67 -3.44 16.47
C PRO A 225 8.27 -4.65 15.61
N GLU A 226 7.10 -4.63 14.99
CA GLU A 226 6.59 -5.67 14.09
C GLU A 226 7.47 -5.80 12.83
N PHE A 227 7.90 -4.68 12.26
CA PHE A 227 8.81 -4.65 11.12
C PHE A 227 10.21 -5.15 11.49
N LYS A 228 10.70 -4.78 12.66
CA LYS A 228 11.98 -5.27 13.20
C LYS A 228 11.97 -6.79 13.40
N MET A 229 10.86 -7.36 13.92
CA MET A 229 10.74 -8.80 14.08
C MET A 229 10.82 -9.54 12.74
N PHE A 230 10.20 -9.00 11.70
CA PHE A 230 10.27 -9.56 10.35
C PHE A 230 11.70 -9.56 9.79
N ILE A 231 12.42 -8.44 9.89
CA ILE A 231 13.81 -8.33 9.43
C ILE A 231 14.72 -9.33 10.17
N ASN A 232 14.57 -9.43 11.49
CA ASN A 232 15.36 -10.37 12.29
C ASN A 232 15.06 -11.84 11.92
N ARG A 233 13.82 -12.16 11.56
CA ARG A 233 13.45 -13.50 11.09
C ARG A 233 14.15 -13.85 9.78
N ILE A 234 14.17 -12.92 8.80
CA ILE A 234 14.86 -13.12 7.51
C ILE A 234 16.38 -13.28 7.75
N SER A 235 16.97 -12.44 8.59
CA SER A 235 18.42 -12.53 8.91
C SER A 235 18.80 -13.85 9.54
N ASN A 236 17.95 -14.42 10.40
CA ASN A 236 18.19 -15.73 11.02
C ASN A 236 18.02 -16.89 10.04
N ILE A 237 17.09 -16.80 9.10
CA ILE A 237 16.93 -17.80 8.03
C ILE A 237 18.19 -17.83 7.16
N ASN A 238 18.70 -16.67 6.75
CA ASN A 238 19.95 -16.59 5.96
C ASN A 238 21.16 -17.17 6.70
N ARG A 239 21.27 -16.95 8.01
CA ARG A 239 22.36 -17.54 8.81
C ARG A 239 22.29 -19.07 8.89
N ASN A 240 21.09 -19.64 8.87
CA ASN A 240 20.91 -21.08 8.90
C ASN A 240 21.09 -21.76 7.54
N PHE A 241 20.94 -20.99 6.44
CA PHE A 241 21.22 -21.50 5.08
C PHE A 241 22.72 -21.45 4.71
N CYS A 242 23.51 -20.62 5.39
CA CYS A 242 24.95 -20.49 5.19
C CYS A 242 25.77 -21.39 6.15
N ARG A 243 25.13 -22.24 6.93
CA ARG A 243 25.73 -23.32 7.74
C ARG A 243 25.32 -24.67 7.19
#